data_393ed18cd333768aabe7c1d6587634eb
#
_entry.id   393ed18cd333768aabe7c1d6587634eb
#
_cell.length_a   1.000
_cell.length_b   1.000
_cell.length_c   1.000
_cell.angle_alpha   90.00
_cell.angle_beta   90.00
_cell.angle_gamma   90.00
#
_symmetry.space_group_name_H-M   'P 1'
#
loop_
_entity.id
_entity.type
_entity.pdbx_description
1 polymer ?
#
loop_
_entity_poly.entity_id
_entity_poly.type
_entity_poly.pdbx_seq_one_letter_code
_entity_poly.pdbx_strand_id
1 'polypeptide(L)'
;TAFTVTLFAATQTLWENTAELWFSWEQMAGGVALAGGIAAAILTLVLAVLPKKAYACGQAALLALSLATFLQGNGLNASYGELNGKAIDWSAYTMYGVTNTLLWLGMLFIALNLRHWKRFTALCVALPLVLLAGEAGLTGYWAANMPEKEGSAVYLSDTGLYTVGSEKNLLVMVLDSVDSEDFAQALTEDASLAETLDGFVWYKNAMGVSDPTKHGIPALLTGKAYTSATDYSGFIAWAYADTPLYQQLAGTDWDARFFTDDRYLTLDESVIDNLEREELAVSDAKGLTHDLLQLCAFRYAPHFVKPQLWMYGNVFRQYAKGLGGEVYKVTDEAFDAQVTEAGLTVQPGNAFRMIHLTGMHPPYTMDADCQYQENGVDAAEQMRGCMKQARDYLAQLKDLERYEDAAILILADHGTETVHRPMLLLKRPGASGALTVSEAPVSYADLPATYTALLTGTDNDEALWNVPADTPRTRLYYHENSRNNEFNLYEYETQVMDPAWEDLQPTGQVYHGDTLLEPTPYVYGTTLYFDLRATARPYLVSGFSSADFYSTWTSGQTGEITLPLAKLPEGDRLTVKLHF
;
A
#
# COMPACT_ATOMS: atom_id res chain seq x y z
N THR A 1 22.43 6.70 27.60
CA THR A 1 22.24 5.59 26.65
C THR A 1 20.90 4.89 26.85
N ALA A 2 20.64 4.26 28.03
CA ALA A 2 19.38 3.52 28.24
C ALA A 2 18.16 4.42 28.01
N PHE A 3 18.13 5.62 28.60
CA PHE A 3 17.05 6.59 28.43
C PHE A 3 16.89 7.00 26.96
N THR A 4 17.98 7.26 26.26
CA THR A 4 17.99 7.66 24.84
C THR A 4 17.29 6.64 23.94
N VAL A 5 17.68 5.34 24.07
CA VAL A 5 17.17 4.27 23.19
C VAL A 5 15.83 3.69 23.64
N THR A 6 15.28 4.13 24.75
CA THR A 6 13.98 3.69 25.25
C THR A 6 13.02 4.88 25.32
N LEU A 7 12.87 5.52 26.47
CA LEU A 7 11.81 6.49 26.71
C LEU A 7 11.90 7.71 25.79
N PHE A 8 13.10 8.27 25.57
CA PHE A 8 13.27 9.39 24.65
C PHE A 8 12.92 8.97 23.22
N ALA A 9 13.52 7.87 22.73
CA ALA A 9 13.28 7.39 21.36
C ALA A 9 11.81 7.05 21.11
N ALA A 10 11.16 6.35 22.05
CA ALA A 10 9.75 5.99 21.91
C ALA A 10 8.83 7.20 21.94
N THR A 11 9.08 8.18 22.84
CA THR A 11 8.29 9.41 22.88
C THR A 11 8.47 10.23 21.60
N GLN A 12 9.70 10.35 21.09
CA GLN A 12 9.98 11.03 19.84
C GLN A 12 9.29 10.33 18.66
N THR A 13 9.39 9.00 18.59
CA THR A 13 8.76 8.21 17.53
C THR A 13 7.25 8.41 17.53
N LEU A 14 6.61 8.37 18.69
CA LEU A 14 5.19 8.61 18.80
C LEU A 14 4.81 10.05 18.42
N TRP A 15 5.60 11.05 18.87
CA TRP A 15 5.38 12.46 18.54
C TRP A 15 5.44 12.72 17.03
N GLU A 16 6.42 12.14 16.33
CA GLU A 16 6.62 12.35 14.90
C GLU A 16 5.64 11.54 14.02
N ASN A 17 4.99 10.50 14.58
CA ASN A 17 4.08 9.60 13.86
C ASN A 17 2.70 9.52 14.57
N THR A 18 2.23 10.63 15.09
CA THR A 18 0.95 10.68 15.83
C THR A 18 -0.24 10.30 14.95
N ALA A 19 -0.21 10.56 13.66
CA ALA A 19 -1.30 10.20 12.74
C ALA A 19 -1.35 8.70 12.44
N GLU A 20 -0.21 8.01 12.47
CA GLU A 20 -0.10 6.60 12.06
C GLU A 20 -0.18 5.62 13.22
N LEU A 21 0.34 6.02 14.41
CA LEU A 21 0.35 5.18 15.59
C LEU A 21 -0.92 5.41 16.41
N TRP A 22 -1.78 4.40 16.53
CA TRP A 22 -3.10 4.49 17.15
C TRP A 22 -3.07 4.66 18.68
N PHE A 23 -2.02 4.16 19.37
CA PHE A 23 -1.92 4.16 20.83
C PHE A 23 -1.42 5.50 21.40
N SER A 24 -1.81 5.79 22.64
CA SER A 24 -1.41 7.01 23.33
C SER A 24 -0.06 6.86 24.04
N TRP A 25 0.51 8.02 24.46
CA TRP A 25 1.72 8.03 25.28
C TRP A 25 1.55 7.30 26.61
N GLU A 26 0.41 7.45 27.26
CA GLU A 26 0.07 6.80 28.54
C GLU A 26 0.04 5.29 28.42
N GLN A 27 -0.44 4.77 27.30
CA GLN A 27 -0.53 3.33 27.05
C GLN A 27 0.84 2.66 26.86
N MET A 28 1.83 3.39 26.33
CA MET A 28 3.17 2.83 26.07
C MET A 28 4.21 3.18 27.13
N ALA A 29 4.09 4.32 27.85
CA ALA A 29 5.14 4.89 28.69
C ALA A 29 5.59 3.94 29.81
N GLY A 30 4.67 3.25 30.46
CA GLY A 30 4.96 2.30 31.54
C GLY A 30 5.85 1.15 31.09
N GLY A 31 5.53 0.51 29.95
CA GLY A 31 6.32 -0.59 29.37
C GLY A 31 7.73 -0.15 28.97
N VAL A 32 7.81 0.98 28.27
CA VAL A 32 9.07 1.53 27.79
C VAL A 32 9.97 2.00 28.94
N ALA A 33 9.39 2.65 29.99
CA ALA A 33 10.13 3.04 31.18
C ALA A 33 10.69 1.84 31.95
N LEU A 34 9.91 0.75 32.06
CA LEU A 34 10.38 -0.49 32.67
C LEU A 34 11.56 -1.08 31.87
N ALA A 35 11.44 -1.15 30.55
CA ALA A 35 12.53 -1.64 29.68
C ALA A 35 13.79 -0.77 29.83
N GLY A 36 13.64 0.56 29.90
CA GLY A 36 14.72 1.50 30.15
C GLY A 36 15.39 1.29 31.52
N GLY A 37 14.60 1.07 32.56
CA GLY A 37 15.09 0.74 33.89
C GLY A 37 15.90 -0.55 33.94
N ILE A 38 15.40 -1.62 33.27
CA ILE A 38 16.10 -2.90 33.15
C ILE A 38 17.42 -2.70 32.38
N ALA A 39 17.41 -2.00 31.25
CA ALA A 39 18.62 -1.72 30.47
C ALA A 39 19.65 -0.94 31.27
N ALA A 40 19.22 0.09 32.02
CA ALA A 40 20.10 0.87 32.89
C ALA A 40 20.72 0.01 34.01
N ALA A 41 19.93 -0.87 34.65
CA ALA A 41 20.40 -1.79 35.66
C ALA A 41 21.45 -2.76 35.08
N ILE A 42 21.18 -3.37 33.93
CA ILE A 42 22.15 -4.27 33.27
C ILE A 42 23.46 -3.55 32.96
N LEU A 43 23.41 -2.37 32.33
CA LEU A 43 24.61 -1.58 32.00
C LEU A 43 25.41 -1.21 33.25
N THR A 44 24.70 -0.85 34.33
CA THR A 44 25.32 -0.53 35.62
C THR A 44 26.03 -1.75 36.23
N LEU A 45 25.34 -2.91 36.25
CA LEU A 45 25.90 -4.16 36.77
C LEU A 45 27.13 -4.60 35.95
N VAL A 46 27.04 -4.54 34.61
CA VAL A 46 28.18 -4.86 33.74
C VAL A 46 29.39 -3.98 34.08
N LEU A 47 29.18 -2.68 34.19
CA LEU A 47 30.29 -1.78 34.57
C LEU A 47 30.82 -2.07 35.97
N ALA A 48 29.96 -2.36 36.95
CA ALA A 48 30.34 -2.57 38.33
C ALA A 48 31.26 -3.80 38.54
N VAL A 49 31.14 -4.83 37.70
CA VAL A 49 31.93 -6.04 37.78
C VAL A 49 33.26 -5.97 36.98
N LEU A 50 33.46 -4.91 36.20
CA LEU A 50 34.67 -4.78 35.39
C LEU A 50 35.93 -4.45 36.23
N PRO A 51 37.06 -5.07 35.95
CA PRO A 51 38.34 -4.66 36.52
C PRO A 51 38.67 -3.21 36.16
N LYS A 52 39.43 -2.49 37.02
CA LYS A 52 39.70 -1.04 36.84
C LYS A 52 40.16 -0.64 35.43
N LYS A 53 40.99 -1.45 34.76
CA LYS A 53 41.44 -1.16 33.38
C LYS A 53 40.29 -1.31 32.35
N ALA A 54 39.50 -2.35 32.47
CA ALA A 54 38.34 -2.61 31.62
C ALA A 54 37.20 -1.62 31.91
N TYR A 55 37.05 -1.18 33.15
CA TYR A 55 36.06 -0.16 33.55
C TYR A 55 36.23 1.15 32.77
N ALA A 56 37.46 1.67 32.67
CA ALA A 56 37.72 2.88 31.89
C ALA A 56 37.41 2.72 30.39
N CYS A 57 37.65 1.53 29.82
CA CYS A 57 37.26 1.21 28.46
C CYS A 57 35.74 1.11 28.35
N GLY A 58 35.07 0.50 29.32
CA GLY A 58 33.61 0.42 29.38
C GLY A 58 32.92 1.80 29.44
N GLN A 59 33.48 2.70 30.29
CA GLN A 59 33.02 4.10 30.33
C GLN A 59 33.17 4.80 28.96
N ALA A 60 34.34 4.61 28.31
CA ALA A 60 34.59 5.18 26.99
C ALA A 60 33.61 4.63 25.92
N ALA A 61 33.36 3.33 25.95
CA ALA A 61 32.41 2.68 25.04
C ALA A 61 30.98 3.19 25.25
N LEU A 62 30.54 3.32 26.51
CA LEU A 62 29.23 3.86 26.82
C LEU A 62 29.07 5.34 26.45
N LEU A 63 30.12 6.14 26.62
CA LEU A 63 30.14 7.53 26.19
C LEU A 63 29.99 7.60 24.67
N ALA A 64 30.80 6.83 23.94
CA ALA A 64 30.72 6.76 22.48
C ALA A 64 29.32 6.28 22.01
N LEU A 65 28.79 5.22 22.64
CA LEU A 65 27.47 4.69 22.33
C LEU A 65 26.38 5.73 22.57
N SER A 66 26.39 6.46 23.69
CA SER A 66 25.42 7.50 24.00
C SER A 66 25.39 8.61 22.95
N LEU A 67 26.60 9.07 22.56
CA LEU A 67 26.71 10.12 21.55
C LEU A 67 26.32 9.62 20.15
N ALA A 68 26.78 8.43 19.78
CA ALA A 68 26.53 7.86 18.47
C ALA A 68 25.05 7.55 18.26
N THR A 69 24.36 6.98 19.25
CA THR A 69 22.91 6.73 19.18
C THR A 69 22.13 8.02 19.08
N PHE A 70 22.46 9.03 19.89
CA PHE A 70 21.78 10.33 19.83
C PHE A 70 21.95 10.98 18.45
N LEU A 71 23.18 11.03 17.93
CA LEU A 71 23.47 11.59 16.61
C LEU A 71 22.81 10.77 15.49
N GLN A 72 22.80 9.44 15.61
CA GLN A 72 22.16 8.56 14.64
C GLN A 72 20.67 8.85 14.52
N GLY A 73 19.96 8.85 15.64
CA GLY A 73 18.50 9.05 15.65
C GLY A 73 18.04 10.44 15.20
N ASN A 74 18.90 11.46 15.37
CA ASN A 74 18.51 12.86 15.18
C ASN A 74 19.20 13.57 14.00
N GLY A 75 20.21 12.96 13.36
CA GLY A 75 20.92 13.68 12.30
C GLY A 75 21.69 12.83 11.30
N LEU A 76 21.81 11.53 11.53
CA LEU A 76 22.61 10.64 10.68
C LEU A 76 21.78 9.57 9.96
N ASN A 77 20.46 9.65 9.98
CA ASN A 77 19.65 8.69 9.21
C ASN A 77 19.58 9.08 7.74
N ALA A 78 19.69 8.08 6.87
CA ALA A 78 19.25 8.22 5.49
C ALA A 78 17.72 8.15 5.44
N SER A 79 17.12 8.67 4.40
CA SER A 79 15.71 8.43 4.09
C SER A 79 15.57 7.00 3.55
N TYR A 80 14.95 6.13 4.31
CA TYR A 80 14.69 4.73 3.91
C TYR A 80 13.28 4.54 3.34
N GLY A 81 12.50 5.63 3.25
CA GLY A 81 11.10 5.60 2.87
C GLY A 81 10.17 5.11 3.98
N GLU A 82 8.94 4.85 3.60
CA GLU A 82 7.90 4.36 4.50
C GLU A 82 8.11 2.88 4.83
N LEU A 83 7.73 2.47 6.04
CA LEU A 83 7.74 1.06 6.46
C LEU A 83 6.40 0.38 6.07
N ASN A 84 6.12 0.38 4.77
CA ASN A 84 4.85 -0.06 4.18
C ASN A 84 4.83 -1.54 3.72
N GLY A 85 5.78 -2.34 4.20
CA GLY A 85 5.89 -3.76 3.84
C GLY A 85 6.83 -4.06 2.66
N LYS A 86 7.14 -3.07 1.83
CA LYS A 86 8.12 -3.25 0.75
C LYS A 86 9.53 -3.38 1.32
N ALA A 87 10.29 -4.33 0.79
CA ALA A 87 11.68 -4.53 1.19
C ALA A 87 12.52 -3.30 0.81
N ILE A 88 13.35 -2.84 1.75
CA ILE A 88 14.31 -1.77 1.47
C ILE A 88 15.46 -2.35 0.65
N ASP A 89 15.80 -1.72 -0.46
CA ASP A 89 17.02 -2.03 -1.19
C ASP A 89 18.26 -1.51 -0.43
N TRP A 90 18.81 -2.36 0.41
CA TRP A 90 19.98 -2.03 1.23
C TRP A 90 21.23 -1.77 0.40
N SER A 91 21.29 -2.26 -0.83
CA SER A 91 22.46 -2.07 -1.71
C SER A 91 22.61 -0.60 -2.14
N ALA A 92 21.49 0.11 -2.31
CA ALA A 92 21.47 1.53 -2.61
C ALA A 92 22.13 2.40 -1.53
N TYR A 93 22.20 1.91 -0.30
CA TYR A 93 22.77 2.64 0.85
C TYR A 93 24.20 2.21 1.21
N THR A 94 24.88 1.42 0.38
CA THR A 94 26.20 0.84 0.70
C THR A 94 27.22 1.92 1.09
N MET A 95 27.37 3.00 0.31
CA MET A 95 28.32 4.08 0.61
C MET A 95 27.96 4.84 1.88
N TYR A 96 26.68 5.09 2.09
CA TYR A 96 26.19 5.65 3.34
C TYR A 96 26.51 4.72 4.51
N GLY A 97 26.28 3.41 4.38
CA GLY A 97 26.58 2.40 5.39
C GLY A 97 28.06 2.37 5.79
N VAL A 98 28.97 2.43 4.81
CA VAL A 98 30.42 2.52 5.07
C VAL A 98 30.75 3.79 5.84
N THR A 99 30.27 4.94 5.38
CA THR A 99 30.53 6.24 6.05
C THR A 99 29.96 6.26 7.47
N ASN A 100 28.73 5.77 7.64
CA ASN A 100 28.07 5.66 8.94
C ASN A 100 28.86 4.75 9.90
N THR A 101 29.33 3.60 9.42
CA THR A 101 30.16 2.68 10.21
C THR A 101 31.45 3.33 10.63
N LEU A 102 32.12 4.04 9.72
CA LEU A 102 33.39 4.77 10.04
C LEU A 102 33.15 5.86 11.09
N LEU A 103 32.04 6.57 11.06
CA LEU A 103 31.65 7.55 12.07
C LEU A 103 31.51 6.90 13.46
N TRP A 104 30.78 5.77 13.56
CA TRP A 104 30.58 5.05 14.80
C TRP A 104 31.94 4.53 15.37
N LEU A 105 32.75 3.93 14.53
CA LEU A 105 34.09 3.47 14.90
C LEU A 105 35.03 4.64 15.30
N GLY A 106 34.92 5.76 14.58
CA GLY A 106 35.68 6.98 14.89
C GLY A 106 35.30 7.56 16.25
N MET A 107 34.00 7.62 16.57
CA MET A 107 33.56 8.06 17.91
C MET A 107 34.05 7.14 19.02
N LEU A 108 33.99 5.82 18.81
CA LEU A 108 34.51 4.83 19.73
C LEU A 108 36.03 4.99 19.90
N PHE A 109 36.79 5.14 18.80
CA PHE A 109 38.23 5.34 18.82
C PHE A 109 38.62 6.61 19.57
N ILE A 110 37.94 7.73 19.34
CA ILE A 110 38.17 9.00 20.05
C ILE A 110 37.90 8.82 21.54
N ALA A 111 36.78 8.24 21.94
CA ALA A 111 36.44 8.01 23.35
C ALA A 111 37.45 7.11 24.05
N LEU A 112 37.88 6.04 23.37
CA LEU A 112 38.91 5.14 23.90
C LEU A 112 40.26 5.82 24.08
N ASN A 113 40.65 6.78 23.24
CA ASN A 113 41.88 7.57 23.42
C ASN A 113 41.73 8.62 24.52
N LEU A 114 40.54 9.26 24.62
CA LEU A 114 40.25 10.24 25.67
C LEU A 114 40.27 9.63 27.09
N ARG A 115 40.16 8.28 27.24
CA ARG A 115 40.24 7.63 28.56
C ARG A 115 41.56 7.91 29.31
N HIS A 116 42.60 8.31 28.61
CA HIS A 116 43.91 8.68 29.22
C HIS A 116 43.97 10.14 29.67
N TRP A 117 42.96 10.95 29.34
CA TRP A 117 42.90 12.34 29.76
C TRP A 117 42.55 12.47 31.25
N LYS A 118 43.24 13.32 31.98
CA LYS A 118 43.05 13.49 33.45
C LYS A 118 41.60 13.86 33.85
N ARG A 119 40.85 14.53 32.96
CA ARG A 119 39.45 14.94 33.19
C ARG A 119 38.44 14.02 32.53
N PHE A 120 38.86 12.86 32.04
CA PHE A 120 37.97 11.94 31.29
C PHE A 120 36.76 11.50 32.11
N THR A 121 36.95 11.15 33.40
CA THR A 121 35.81 10.77 34.26
C THR A 121 34.80 11.92 34.42
N ALA A 122 35.27 13.16 34.53
CA ALA A 122 34.37 14.32 34.58
C ALA A 122 33.61 14.49 33.26
N LEU A 123 34.26 14.24 32.10
CA LEU A 123 33.60 14.25 30.79
C LEU A 123 32.53 13.16 30.70
N CYS A 124 32.83 11.92 31.16
CA CYS A 124 31.89 10.80 31.17
C CYS A 124 30.66 11.02 32.09
N VAL A 125 30.73 11.97 32.99
CA VAL A 125 29.58 12.38 33.82
C VAL A 125 28.87 13.58 33.23
N ALA A 126 29.63 14.66 32.95
CA ALA A 126 29.01 15.94 32.55
C ALA A 126 28.26 15.86 31.20
N LEU A 127 28.89 15.24 30.17
CA LEU A 127 28.30 15.21 28.85
C LEU A 127 27.03 14.34 28.78
N PRO A 128 26.99 13.10 29.33
CA PRO A 128 25.76 12.34 29.43
C PRO A 128 24.69 13.01 30.29
N LEU A 129 25.02 13.76 31.32
CA LEU A 129 24.04 14.51 32.12
C LEU A 129 23.42 15.66 31.34
N VAL A 130 24.21 16.38 30.54
CA VAL A 130 23.68 17.44 29.67
C VAL A 130 22.74 16.83 28.61
N LEU A 131 23.15 15.72 27.99
CA LEU A 131 22.30 15.01 27.05
C LEU A 131 20.99 14.53 27.72
N LEU A 132 21.09 13.87 28.86
CA LEU A 132 19.95 13.38 29.61
C LEU A 132 18.98 14.52 30.01
N ALA A 133 19.52 15.66 30.43
CA ALA A 133 18.71 16.83 30.78
C ALA A 133 17.95 17.38 29.56
N GLY A 134 18.63 17.47 28.40
CA GLY A 134 18.00 17.88 27.15
C GLY A 134 16.96 16.88 26.66
N GLU A 135 17.32 15.58 26.64
CA GLU A 135 16.38 14.51 26.26
C GLU A 135 15.17 14.45 27.20
N ALA A 136 15.37 14.56 28.51
CA ALA A 136 14.29 14.56 29.50
C ALA A 136 13.38 15.79 29.35
N GLY A 137 13.97 16.96 29.06
CA GLY A 137 13.20 18.18 28.76
C GLY A 137 12.33 18.04 27.53
N LEU A 138 12.88 17.50 26.43
CA LEU A 138 12.13 17.23 25.20
C LEU A 138 11.07 16.16 25.39
N THR A 139 11.41 15.06 26.07
CA THR A 139 10.44 14.00 26.41
C THR A 139 9.26 14.57 27.19
N GLY A 140 9.53 15.38 28.23
CA GLY A 140 8.49 16.04 29.01
C GLY A 140 7.65 17.02 28.21
N TYR A 141 8.30 17.79 27.32
CA TYR A 141 7.59 18.70 26.42
C TYR A 141 6.65 17.95 25.46
N TRP A 142 7.16 16.93 24.76
CA TRP A 142 6.35 16.12 23.85
C TRP A 142 5.22 15.39 24.57
N ALA A 143 5.50 14.75 25.70
CA ALA A 143 4.48 14.06 26.49
C ALA A 143 3.35 15.01 26.96
N ALA A 144 3.70 16.23 27.37
CA ALA A 144 2.73 17.22 27.82
C ALA A 144 1.93 17.88 26.70
N ASN A 145 2.41 17.85 25.48
CA ASN A 145 1.78 18.46 24.30
C ASN A 145 1.38 17.41 23.24
N MET A 146 1.45 16.11 23.58
CA MET A 146 1.01 15.06 22.67
C MET A 146 -0.47 15.29 22.32
N PRO A 147 -0.86 15.27 21.05
CA PRO A 147 -2.26 15.34 20.69
C PRO A 147 -3.04 14.24 21.39
N GLU A 148 -4.17 14.62 21.98
CA GLU A 148 -5.10 13.61 22.50
C GLU A 148 -5.48 12.67 21.35
N LYS A 149 -5.30 11.38 21.55
CA LYS A 149 -5.87 10.39 20.65
C LYS A 149 -7.37 10.40 20.91
N GLU A 150 -8.14 10.66 19.87
CA GLU A 150 -9.56 10.32 19.94
C GLU A 150 -9.61 8.83 20.28
N GLY A 151 -10.16 8.50 21.44
CA GLY A 151 -10.12 7.16 22.03
C GLY A 151 -10.94 6.12 21.28
N SER A 152 -11.34 6.44 20.03
CA SER A 152 -12.04 5.55 19.12
C SER A 152 -11.39 5.57 17.74
N ALA A 153 -11.06 4.39 17.20
CA ALA A 153 -10.79 4.25 15.79
C ALA A 153 -12.09 3.92 15.05
N VAL A 154 -12.29 4.54 13.92
CA VAL A 154 -13.29 4.14 12.93
C VAL A 154 -12.63 3.11 12.03
N TYR A 155 -13.28 1.98 11.82
CA TYR A 155 -12.77 0.89 10.99
C TYR A 155 -13.88 0.20 10.21
N LEU A 156 -13.53 -0.47 9.11
CA LEU A 156 -14.44 -1.34 8.37
C LEU A 156 -14.55 -2.68 9.10
N SER A 157 -15.75 -3.03 9.55
CA SER A 157 -16.03 -4.35 10.12
C SER A 157 -16.43 -5.35 9.04
N ASP A 158 -16.46 -6.64 9.38
CA ASP A 158 -17.00 -7.72 8.53
C ASP A 158 -18.53 -7.84 8.63
N THR A 159 -19.15 -6.99 9.44
CA THR A 159 -20.61 -6.99 9.64
C THR A 159 -21.34 -6.85 8.31
N GLY A 160 -22.15 -7.86 7.99
CA GLY A 160 -22.97 -7.89 6.76
C GLY A 160 -22.23 -8.36 5.49
N LEU A 161 -21.01 -8.89 5.60
CA LEU A 161 -20.25 -9.45 4.47
C LEU A 161 -21.06 -10.53 3.72
N TYR A 162 -21.76 -11.36 4.46
CA TYR A 162 -22.57 -12.47 3.93
C TYR A 162 -24.08 -12.16 3.93
N THR A 163 -24.44 -10.87 3.83
CA THR A 163 -25.83 -10.45 3.77
C THR A 163 -26.17 -9.75 2.45
N VAL A 164 -27.34 -10.01 1.92
CA VAL A 164 -27.88 -9.35 0.72
C VAL A 164 -29.25 -8.73 1.02
N GLY A 165 -29.68 -7.78 0.22
CA GLY A 165 -30.95 -7.10 0.40
C GLY A 165 -32.16 -7.93 -0.06
N SER A 166 -33.29 -7.73 0.58
CA SER A 166 -34.56 -8.35 0.15
C SER A 166 -35.20 -7.66 -1.08
N GLU A 167 -34.73 -6.45 -1.41
CA GLU A 167 -35.21 -5.66 -2.53
C GLU A 167 -34.19 -5.60 -3.66
N LYS A 168 -33.43 -4.50 -3.76
CA LYS A 168 -32.40 -4.35 -4.80
C LYS A 168 -31.02 -4.74 -4.25
N ASN A 169 -30.20 -5.31 -5.12
CA ASN A 169 -28.81 -5.61 -4.81
C ASN A 169 -27.90 -5.04 -5.88
N LEU A 170 -26.86 -4.32 -5.47
CA LEU A 170 -25.71 -3.97 -6.29
C LEU A 170 -24.46 -4.60 -5.65
N LEU A 171 -23.95 -5.65 -6.28
CA LEU A 171 -22.84 -6.45 -5.79
C LEU A 171 -21.61 -6.18 -6.65
N VAL A 172 -20.52 -5.80 -6.04
CA VAL A 172 -19.23 -5.52 -6.69
C VAL A 172 -18.19 -6.44 -6.06
N MET A 173 -17.89 -7.55 -6.72
CA MET A 173 -16.86 -8.50 -6.30
C MET A 173 -15.57 -8.17 -7.04
N VAL A 174 -14.57 -7.76 -6.30
CA VAL A 174 -13.25 -7.43 -6.84
C VAL A 174 -12.31 -8.60 -6.56
N LEU A 175 -11.79 -9.21 -7.61
CA LEU A 175 -10.78 -10.25 -7.58
C LEU A 175 -9.44 -9.61 -7.98
N ASP A 176 -8.59 -9.32 -6.99
CA ASP A 176 -7.35 -8.56 -7.19
C ASP A 176 -6.49 -9.17 -8.31
N SER A 177 -5.96 -8.32 -9.18
CA SER A 177 -4.99 -8.68 -10.23
C SER A 177 -5.46 -9.73 -11.26
N VAL A 178 -6.75 -9.98 -11.43
CA VAL A 178 -7.24 -10.91 -12.47
C VAL A 178 -7.23 -10.24 -13.84
N ASP A 179 -6.42 -10.76 -14.74
CA ASP A 179 -6.37 -10.29 -16.14
C ASP A 179 -7.51 -10.85 -16.99
N SER A 180 -7.90 -10.11 -18.02
CA SER A 180 -8.88 -10.54 -19.00
C SER A 180 -8.44 -11.78 -19.78
N GLU A 181 -7.12 -11.96 -19.98
CA GLU A 181 -6.49 -13.13 -20.57
C GLU A 181 -6.60 -14.37 -19.70
N ASP A 182 -6.37 -14.23 -18.39
CA ASP A 182 -6.52 -15.34 -17.42
C ASP A 182 -7.96 -15.83 -17.41
N PHE A 183 -8.92 -14.91 -17.45
CA PHE A 183 -10.34 -15.27 -17.57
C PHE A 183 -10.66 -15.96 -18.90
N ALA A 184 -10.13 -15.50 -20.04
CA ALA A 184 -10.28 -16.15 -21.33
C ALA A 184 -9.72 -17.58 -21.33
N GLN A 185 -8.56 -17.78 -20.69
CA GLN A 185 -7.97 -19.10 -20.51
C GLN A 185 -8.85 -19.99 -19.64
N ALA A 186 -9.35 -19.50 -18.52
CA ALA A 186 -10.24 -20.25 -17.62
C ALA A 186 -11.52 -20.70 -18.33
N LEU A 187 -12.12 -19.84 -19.17
CA LEU A 187 -13.28 -20.21 -20.00
C LEU A 187 -12.96 -21.30 -21.05
N THR A 188 -11.72 -21.33 -21.52
CA THR A 188 -11.27 -22.36 -22.49
C THR A 188 -11.03 -23.70 -21.79
N GLU A 189 -10.52 -23.68 -20.57
CA GLU A 189 -10.23 -24.86 -19.77
C GLU A 189 -11.48 -25.47 -19.14
N ASP A 190 -12.42 -24.63 -18.73
CA ASP A 190 -13.72 -25.04 -18.17
C ASP A 190 -14.88 -24.31 -18.83
N ALA A 191 -15.46 -24.94 -19.87
CA ALA A 191 -16.62 -24.40 -20.56
C ALA A 191 -17.87 -24.28 -19.66
N SER A 192 -17.96 -25.03 -18.56
CA SER A 192 -19.08 -24.93 -17.61
C SER A 192 -19.08 -23.62 -16.82
N LEU A 193 -17.95 -22.93 -16.74
CA LEU A 193 -17.84 -21.61 -16.14
C LEU A 193 -18.79 -20.61 -16.84
N ALA A 194 -18.87 -20.64 -18.16
CA ALA A 194 -19.79 -19.78 -18.92
C ALA A 194 -21.26 -20.01 -18.56
N GLU A 195 -21.65 -21.25 -18.21
CA GLU A 195 -23.03 -21.59 -17.82
C GLU A 195 -23.42 -20.99 -16.46
N THR A 196 -22.42 -20.74 -15.59
CA THR A 196 -22.65 -20.13 -14.27
C THR A 196 -22.88 -18.62 -14.35
N LEU A 197 -22.41 -17.98 -15.43
CA LEU A 197 -22.46 -16.56 -15.69
C LEU A 197 -23.71 -16.16 -16.53
N ASP A 198 -24.86 -16.70 -16.18
CA ASP A 198 -26.14 -16.40 -16.84
C ASP A 198 -26.46 -14.90 -16.76
N GLY A 199 -26.73 -14.28 -17.91
CA GLY A 199 -27.04 -12.85 -18.02
C GLY A 199 -25.87 -11.90 -17.94
N PHE A 200 -24.62 -12.40 -17.81
CA PHE A 200 -23.44 -11.55 -17.80
C PHE A 200 -22.99 -11.14 -19.21
N VAL A 201 -22.36 -9.96 -19.24
CA VAL A 201 -21.57 -9.43 -20.35
C VAL A 201 -20.12 -9.35 -19.91
N TRP A 202 -19.22 -9.99 -20.65
CA TRP A 202 -17.79 -9.83 -20.48
C TRP A 202 -17.27 -8.72 -21.40
N TYR A 203 -16.74 -7.64 -20.81
CA TYR A 203 -16.11 -6.54 -21.53
C TYR A 203 -14.62 -6.85 -21.72
N LYS A 204 -14.32 -7.67 -22.74
CA LYS A 204 -12.96 -8.21 -22.91
C LYS A 204 -11.88 -7.15 -23.17
N ASN A 205 -12.29 -5.98 -23.71
CA ASN A 205 -11.40 -4.86 -24.02
C ASN A 205 -11.42 -3.77 -22.92
N ALA A 206 -11.90 -4.13 -21.72
CA ALA A 206 -11.88 -3.22 -20.59
C ALA A 206 -10.45 -2.83 -20.24
N MET A 207 -10.25 -1.56 -19.93
CA MET A 207 -8.98 -1.02 -19.47
C MET A 207 -9.14 -0.44 -18.06
N GLY A 208 -8.21 -0.77 -17.16
CA GLY A 208 -8.11 -0.11 -15.86
C GLY A 208 -7.81 1.38 -16.01
N VAL A 209 -7.87 2.12 -14.91
CA VAL A 209 -7.43 3.52 -14.86
C VAL A 209 -6.03 3.62 -14.30
N SER A 210 -5.69 2.82 -13.30
CA SER A 210 -4.40 2.90 -12.62
C SER A 210 -4.05 1.60 -11.90
N ASP A 211 -2.77 1.42 -11.62
CA ASP A 211 -2.18 0.38 -10.78
C ASP A 211 -1.23 1.00 -9.73
N PRO A 212 -0.82 0.31 -8.68
CA PRO A 212 -1.34 -0.96 -8.16
C PRO A 212 -2.65 -0.78 -7.36
N THR A 213 -3.06 -1.79 -6.59
CA THR A 213 -4.32 -1.85 -5.81
C THR A 213 -4.68 -0.55 -5.07
N LYS A 214 -3.70 0.10 -4.41
CA LYS A 214 -3.91 1.39 -3.71
C LYS A 214 -4.39 2.53 -4.64
N HIS A 215 -4.19 2.41 -5.95
CA HIS A 215 -4.71 3.33 -6.96
C HIS A 215 -5.88 2.70 -7.71
N GLY A 216 -5.85 1.39 -7.94
CA GLY A 216 -6.89 0.63 -8.64
C GLY A 216 -8.24 0.71 -7.93
N ILE A 217 -8.29 0.42 -6.61
CA ILE A 217 -9.54 0.47 -5.84
C ILE A 217 -10.17 1.86 -5.83
N PRO A 218 -9.46 2.96 -5.49
CA PRO A 218 -10.04 4.29 -5.63
C PRO A 218 -10.49 4.60 -7.06
N ALA A 219 -9.71 4.20 -8.07
CA ALA A 219 -10.03 4.46 -9.46
C ALA A 219 -11.30 3.73 -9.93
N LEU A 220 -11.47 2.45 -9.56
CA LEU A 220 -12.69 1.71 -9.91
C LEU A 220 -13.96 2.26 -9.24
N LEU A 221 -13.85 2.88 -8.05
CA LEU A 221 -15.00 3.44 -7.34
C LEU A 221 -15.29 4.89 -7.74
N THR A 222 -14.26 5.66 -8.11
CA THR A 222 -14.38 7.11 -8.36
C THR A 222 -14.12 7.52 -9.80
N GLY A 223 -13.53 6.65 -10.63
CA GLY A 223 -13.05 6.98 -11.98
C GLY A 223 -11.81 7.87 -12.01
N LYS A 224 -11.19 8.17 -10.85
CA LYS A 224 -10.10 9.13 -10.73
C LYS A 224 -8.76 8.44 -10.46
N ALA A 225 -7.72 8.87 -11.16
CA ALA A 225 -6.33 8.50 -10.88
C ALA A 225 -5.69 9.45 -9.87
N TYR A 226 -4.57 9.05 -9.26
CA TYR A 226 -3.81 9.88 -8.32
C TYR A 226 -3.05 11.01 -9.03
N THR A 227 -3.79 12.01 -9.48
CA THR A 227 -3.27 13.19 -10.19
C THR A 227 -3.44 14.47 -9.37
N SER A 228 -3.85 14.37 -8.12
CA SER A 228 -4.03 15.51 -7.23
C SER A 228 -2.70 15.94 -6.59
N ALA A 229 -2.57 17.23 -6.27
CA ALA A 229 -1.36 17.78 -5.66
C ALA A 229 -1.39 17.67 -4.12
N THR A 230 -1.53 16.47 -3.59
CA THR A 230 -1.55 16.18 -2.13
C THR A 230 -0.86 14.86 -1.83
N ASP A 231 -0.66 14.52 -0.55
CA ASP A 231 -0.25 13.18 -0.15
C ASP A 231 -1.34 12.14 -0.43
N TYR A 232 -1.04 10.85 -0.24
CA TYR A 232 -1.99 9.78 -0.53
C TYR A 232 -3.31 9.96 0.22
N SER A 233 -3.27 10.39 1.48
CA SER A 233 -4.46 10.67 2.28
C SER A 233 -5.31 11.80 1.67
N GLY A 234 -4.66 12.87 1.23
CA GLY A 234 -5.29 13.96 0.51
C GLY A 234 -5.84 13.55 -0.85
N PHE A 235 -5.15 12.62 -1.58
CA PHE A 235 -5.68 12.03 -2.79
C PHE A 235 -6.98 11.27 -2.52
N ILE A 236 -7.02 10.41 -1.51
CA ILE A 236 -8.23 9.67 -1.12
C ILE A 236 -9.36 10.65 -0.80
N ALA A 237 -9.10 11.66 0.03
CA ALA A 237 -10.10 12.68 0.34
C ALA A 237 -10.62 13.40 -0.91
N TRP A 238 -9.73 13.79 -1.82
CA TRP A 238 -10.09 14.43 -3.08
C TRP A 238 -10.85 13.50 -4.04
N ALA A 239 -10.42 12.25 -4.16
CA ALA A 239 -11.03 11.29 -5.08
C ALA A 239 -12.49 11.03 -4.72
N TYR A 240 -12.81 10.93 -3.44
CA TYR A 240 -14.14 10.60 -2.96
C TYR A 240 -15.05 11.81 -2.71
N ALA A 241 -14.51 13.04 -2.60
CA ALA A 241 -15.28 14.24 -2.25
C ALA A 241 -16.53 14.47 -3.11
N ASP A 242 -16.42 14.24 -4.43
CA ASP A 242 -17.49 14.47 -5.41
C ASP A 242 -17.82 13.19 -6.19
N THR A 243 -17.55 12.00 -5.62
CA THR A 243 -17.83 10.77 -6.36
C THR A 243 -19.32 10.50 -6.48
N PRO A 244 -19.83 10.23 -7.70
CA PRO A 244 -21.25 9.90 -7.90
C PRO A 244 -21.71 8.72 -7.05
N LEU A 245 -20.86 7.71 -6.84
CA LEU A 245 -21.20 6.54 -6.02
C LEU A 245 -21.57 6.95 -4.59
N TYR A 246 -20.72 7.74 -3.90
CA TYR A 246 -21.00 8.20 -2.53
C TYR A 246 -22.20 9.12 -2.47
N GLN A 247 -22.37 10.01 -3.46
CA GLN A 247 -23.54 10.89 -3.56
C GLN A 247 -24.85 10.13 -3.71
N GLN A 248 -24.85 8.99 -4.42
CA GLN A 248 -26.04 8.16 -4.61
C GLN A 248 -26.33 7.24 -3.41
N LEU A 249 -25.33 6.92 -2.61
CA LEU A 249 -25.50 6.10 -1.41
C LEU A 249 -25.84 6.95 -0.18
N ALA A 250 -25.27 8.16 -0.07
CA ALA A 250 -25.45 9.02 1.10
C ALA A 250 -26.91 9.38 1.35
N GLY A 251 -27.41 9.05 2.57
CA GLY A 251 -28.75 9.41 3.02
C GLY A 251 -29.89 8.73 2.26
N THR A 252 -29.62 7.65 1.56
CA THR A 252 -30.61 6.82 0.86
C THR A 252 -31.02 5.59 1.69
N ASP A 253 -31.88 4.73 1.15
CA ASP A 253 -32.31 3.48 1.76
C ASP A 253 -31.41 2.28 1.40
N TRP A 254 -30.24 2.54 0.84
CA TRP A 254 -29.23 1.52 0.57
C TRP A 254 -28.40 1.23 1.82
N ASP A 255 -28.36 -0.04 2.24
CA ASP A 255 -27.39 -0.54 3.21
C ASP A 255 -26.08 -0.79 2.48
N ALA A 256 -25.17 0.18 2.56
CA ALA A 256 -23.94 0.21 1.77
C ALA A 256 -22.74 -0.25 2.60
N ARG A 257 -22.14 -1.38 2.23
CA ARG A 257 -21.02 -1.96 2.96
C ARG A 257 -19.84 -2.23 2.04
N PHE A 258 -18.65 -1.89 2.54
CA PHE A 258 -17.40 -2.03 1.81
C PHE A 258 -16.47 -2.97 2.58
N PHE A 259 -15.92 -3.96 1.91
CA PHE A 259 -15.04 -4.96 2.47
C PHE A 259 -13.72 -4.94 1.71
N THR A 260 -12.82 -4.05 2.14
CA THR A 260 -11.49 -3.80 1.57
C THR A 260 -10.58 -3.18 2.63
N ASP A 261 -9.34 -2.85 2.27
CA ASP A 261 -8.47 -2.09 3.16
C ASP A 261 -9.02 -0.66 3.34
N ASP A 262 -9.15 -0.23 4.58
CA ASP A 262 -9.69 1.08 4.96
C ASP A 262 -8.91 2.26 4.36
N ARG A 263 -7.63 2.05 4.04
CA ARG A 263 -6.77 3.06 3.42
C ARG A 263 -7.16 3.42 1.98
N TYR A 264 -7.95 2.60 1.32
CA TYR A 264 -8.39 2.84 -0.06
C TYR A 264 -9.67 3.66 -0.15
N LEU A 265 -10.28 4.01 0.97
CA LEU A 265 -11.56 4.68 1.05
C LEU A 265 -11.49 5.96 1.88
N THR A 266 -12.42 6.88 1.62
CA THR A 266 -12.82 7.87 2.64
C THR A 266 -13.87 7.23 3.53
N LEU A 267 -13.57 7.09 4.83
CA LEU A 267 -14.46 6.47 5.80
C LEU A 267 -15.58 7.45 6.21
N ASP A 268 -16.61 7.55 5.38
CA ASP A 268 -17.75 8.44 5.59
C ASP A 268 -18.93 7.66 6.18
N GLU A 269 -19.24 7.94 7.45
CA GLU A 269 -20.34 7.30 8.20
C GLU A 269 -21.73 7.61 7.62
N SER A 270 -21.86 8.61 6.75
CA SER A 270 -23.12 8.88 6.05
C SER A 270 -23.32 7.99 4.81
N VAL A 271 -22.31 7.23 4.43
CA VAL A 271 -22.27 6.39 3.22
C VAL A 271 -22.04 4.93 3.56
N ILE A 272 -21.15 4.63 4.51
CA ILE A 272 -20.64 3.28 4.78
C ILE A 272 -21.27 2.74 6.06
N ASP A 273 -22.11 1.71 5.93
CA ASP A 273 -22.90 1.16 7.04
C ASP A 273 -22.17 0.09 7.88
N ASN A 274 -21.02 -0.40 7.44
CA ASN A 274 -20.17 -1.30 8.22
C ASN A 274 -18.98 -0.60 8.88
N LEU A 275 -19.06 0.72 9.04
CA LEU A 275 -18.13 1.45 9.90
C LEU A 275 -18.51 1.24 11.38
N GLU A 276 -17.55 0.83 12.15
CA GLU A 276 -17.67 0.68 13.58
C GLU A 276 -16.68 1.59 14.30
N ARG A 277 -17.08 2.06 15.48
CA ARG A 277 -16.23 2.85 16.38
C ARG A 277 -15.96 2.05 17.63
N GLU A 278 -14.70 1.93 17.99
CA GLU A 278 -14.35 1.27 19.22
C GLU A 278 -13.26 2.00 20.00
N GLU A 279 -13.38 2.02 21.34
CA GLU A 279 -12.31 2.49 22.21
C GLU A 279 -11.11 1.55 22.11
N LEU A 280 -9.97 2.08 21.71
CA LEU A 280 -8.76 1.32 21.55
C LEU A 280 -8.05 1.10 22.89
N ALA A 281 -7.96 -0.14 23.32
CA ALA A 281 -7.15 -0.57 24.45
C ALA A 281 -5.99 -1.45 24.00
N VAL A 282 -4.88 -1.43 24.74
CA VAL A 282 -3.74 -2.30 24.46
C VAL A 282 -4.05 -3.72 24.95
N SER A 283 -4.09 -4.68 24.01
CA SER A 283 -4.32 -6.11 24.31
C SER A 283 -3.06 -6.80 24.86
N ASP A 284 -1.89 -6.45 24.33
CA ASP A 284 -0.58 -6.96 24.76
C ASP A 284 0.43 -5.82 24.91
N ALA A 285 0.54 -5.29 26.13
CA ALA A 285 1.49 -4.23 26.44
C ALA A 285 2.97 -4.65 26.30
N LYS A 286 3.27 -5.96 26.40
CA LYS A 286 4.66 -6.45 26.23
C LYS A 286 5.02 -6.50 24.75
N GLY A 287 4.14 -7.06 23.93
CA GLY A 287 4.31 -7.09 22.47
C GLY A 287 4.40 -5.68 21.90
N LEU A 288 3.49 -4.78 22.27
CA LEU A 288 3.53 -3.37 21.87
C LEU A 288 4.86 -2.71 22.26
N THR A 289 5.31 -2.90 23.52
CA THR A 289 6.60 -2.33 23.98
C THR A 289 7.78 -2.90 23.20
N HIS A 290 7.79 -4.20 22.93
CA HIS A 290 8.85 -4.88 22.16
C HIS A 290 8.96 -4.28 20.76
N ASP A 291 7.86 -4.22 20.03
CA ASP A 291 7.86 -3.78 18.64
C ASP A 291 8.11 -2.27 18.52
N LEU A 292 7.61 -1.47 19.48
CA LEU A 292 7.94 -0.05 19.55
C LEU A 292 9.45 0.16 19.79
N LEU A 293 10.07 -0.63 20.66
CA LEU A 293 11.51 -0.56 20.89
C LEU A 293 12.31 -1.07 19.69
N GLN A 294 11.80 -2.03 18.92
CA GLN A 294 12.40 -2.46 17.65
C GLN A 294 12.36 -1.32 16.63
N LEU A 295 11.22 -0.62 16.49
CA LEU A 295 11.10 0.55 15.63
C LEU A 295 12.06 1.68 16.05
N CYS A 296 12.15 1.95 17.37
CA CYS A 296 13.14 2.89 17.90
C CYS A 296 14.56 2.44 17.59
N ALA A 297 14.85 1.16 17.78
CA ALA A 297 16.16 0.61 17.47
C ALA A 297 16.50 0.73 15.96
N PHE A 298 15.53 0.52 15.08
CA PHE A 298 15.70 0.77 13.65
C PHE A 298 16.15 2.21 13.37
N ARG A 299 15.59 3.20 14.05
CA ARG A 299 15.97 4.61 13.90
C ARG A 299 17.35 4.89 14.49
N TYR A 300 17.63 4.40 15.70
CA TYR A 300 18.80 4.79 16.51
C TYR A 300 20.03 3.89 16.33
N ALA A 301 19.92 2.75 15.68
CA ALA A 301 21.03 1.84 15.39
C ALA A 301 21.87 2.29 14.19
N PRO A 302 23.16 1.91 14.14
CA PRO A 302 23.98 2.13 12.96
C PRO A 302 23.42 1.38 11.75
N HIS A 303 23.69 1.89 10.56
CA HIS A 303 23.10 1.40 9.31
C HIS A 303 23.24 -0.12 9.12
N PHE A 304 24.39 -0.71 9.41
CA PHE A 304 24.63 -2.14 9.20
C PHE A 304 23.77 -3.08 10.06
N VAL A 305 23.14 -2.55 11.13
CA VAL A 305 22.21 -3.32 11.98
C VAL A 305 20.76 -3.19 11.50
N LYS A 306 20.44 -2.12 10.77
CA LYS A 306 19.05 -1.80 10.37
C LYS A 306 18.34 -2.92 9.59
N PRO A 307 19.01 -3.68 8.69
CA PRO A 307 18.34 -4.78 8.00
C PRO A 307 17.73 -5.84 8.92
N GLN A 308 18.34 -6.07 10.10
CA GLN A 308 17.83 -7.01 11.10
C GLN A 308 16.74 -6.42 12.00
N LEU A 309 16.55 -5.11 11.94
CA LEU A 309 15.56 -4.38 12.74
C LEU A 309 14.37 -3.91 11.90
N TRP A 310 14.44 -4.15 10.59
CA TRP A 310 13.35 -3.77 9.69
C TRP A 310 12.06 -4.47 10.12
N MET A 311 10.96 -3.75 10.05
CA MET A 311 9.64 -4.23 10.39
C MET A 311 8.57 -3.52 9.55
N TYR A 312 7.43 -4.13 9.41
CA TYR A 312 6.27 -3.52 8.77
C TYR A 312 5.52 -2.62 9.77
N GLY A 313 5.25 -1.35 9.39
CA GLY A 313 4.59 -0.38 10.28
C GLY A 313 3.20 -0.81 10.76
N ASN A 314 2.51 -1.65 9.99
CA ASN A 314 1.18 -2.16 10.33
C ASN A 314 1.15 -3.14 11.53
N VAL A 315 2.31 -3.64 11.98
CA VAL A 315 2.43 -4.60 13.10
C VAL A 315 1.73 -4.13 14.37
N PHE A 316 1.65 -2.81 14.60
CA PHE A 316 1.02 -2.26 15.80
C PHE A 316 -0.49 -2.49 15.89
N ARG A 317 -1.17 -2.74 14.77
CA ARG A 317 -2.62 -3.03 14.76
C ARG A 317 -2.97 -4.31 15.53
N GLN A 318 -2.08 -5.30 15.55
CA GLN A 318 -2.31 -6.57 16.27
C GLN A 318 -2.45 -6.39 17.80
N TYR A 319 -1.98 -5.27 18.36
CA TYR A 319 -2.05 -4.99 19.78
C TYR A 319 -3.28 -4.17 20.19
N ALA A 320 -4.08 -3.73 19.24
CA ALA A 320 -5.31 -3.04 19.54
C ALA A 320 -6.38 -4.05 19.97
N LYS A 321 -6.87 -3.90 21.22
CA LYS A 321 -8.08 -4.55 21.69
C LYS A 321 -9.20 -3.55 21.57
N GLY A 322 -10.31 -3.99 21.00
CA GLY A 322 -11.37 -3.08 20.70
C GLY A 322 -11.35 -2.62 19.24
N LEU A 323 -10.45 -3.11 18.42
CA LEU A 323 -10.75 -3.35 17.02
C LEU A 323 -11.57 -4.66 16.99
N GLY A 324 -12.74 -4.61 17.56
CA GLY A 324 -13.51 -5.78 17.98
C GLY A 324 -14.28 -6.47 16.88
N GLY A 325 -14.44 -5.88 15.75
CA GLY A 325 -14.59 -6.62 14.51
C GLY A 325 -13.19 -6.86 13.98
N GLU A 326 -12.89 -8.00 13.45
CA GLU A 326 -11.68 -8.09 12.65
C GLU A 326 -11.79 -7.01 11.58
N VAL A 327 -10.86 -6.04 11.57
CA VAL A 327 -10.56 -5.25 10.39
C VAL A 327 -10.64 -6.24 9.24
N TYR A 328 -11.47 -5.99 8.23
CA TYR A 328 -11.70 -6.90 7.13
C TYR A 328 -10.41 -7.61 6.71
N LYS A 329 -10.30 -8.87 7.07
CA LYS A 329 -9.13 -9.76 6.86
C LYS A 329 -9.59 -11.14 6.40
N VAL A 330 -10.76 -11.20 5.79
CA VAL A 330 -11.27 -12.48 5.31
C VAL A 330 -10.36 -12.93 4.17
N THR A 331 -9.69 -14.09 4.37
CA THR A 331 -8.95 -14.73 3.28
C THR A 331 -9.93 -15.30 2.27
N ASP A 332 -9.49 -15.50 1.05
CA ASP A 332 -10.31 -16.05 -0.03
C ASP A 332 -10.89 -17.42 0.35
N GLU A 333 -10.07 -18.27 1.00
CA GLU A 333 -10.50 -19.60 1.46
C GLU A 333 -11.57 -19.50 2.56
N ALA A 334 -11.40 -18.58 3.50
CA ALA A 334 -12.38 -18.38 4.56
C ALA A 334 -13.68 -17.78 4.03
N PHE A 335 -13.61 -16.90 3.03
CA PHE A 335 -14.78 -16.37 2.35
C PHE A 335 -15.57 -17.48 1.66
N ASP A 336 -14.92 -18.33 0.85
CA ASP A 336 -15.57 -19.43 0.14
C ASP A 336 -16.16 -20.46 1.12
N ALA A 337 -15.42 -20.83 2.15
CA ALA A 337 -15.89 -21.74 3.18
C ALA A 337 -17.18 -21.22 3.85
N GLN A 338 -17.22 -19.96 4.23
CA GLN A 338 -18.40 -19.36 4.85
C GLN A 338 -19.59 -19.32 3.87
N VAL A 339 -19.35 -18.95 2.61
CA VAL A 339 -20.39 -18.92 1.56
C VAL A 339 -20.97 -20.32 1.32
N THR A 340 -20.12 -21.36 1.30
CA THR A 340 -20.56 -22.73 1.00
C THR A 340 -21.14 -23.45 2.22
N GLU A 341 -20.60 -23.24 3.42
CA GLU A 341 -21.01 -23.96 4.64
C GLU A 341 -22.20 -23.30 5.34
N ALA A 342 -22.19 -21.97 5.50
CA ALA A 342 -23.23 -21.23 6.20
C ALA A 342 -24.19 -20.50 5.26
N GLY A 343 -23.77 -20.23 4.03
CA GLY A 343 -24.55 -19.53 3.01
C GLY A 343 -24.69 -18.03 3.25
N LEU A 344 -25.40 -17.38 2.34
CA LEU A 344 -25.78 -15.97 2.45
C LEU A 344 -27.11 -15.84 3.20
N THR A 345 -27.33 -14.68 3.80
CA THR A 345 -28.60 -14.34 4.48
C THR A 345 -29.23 -13.10 3.85
N VAL A 346 -30.55 -12.99 3.96
CA VAL A 346 -31.32 -11.85 3.41
C VAL A 346 -31.69 -10.90 4.54
N GLN A 347 -31.39 -9.62 4.35
CA GLN A 347 -31.83 -8.54 5.23
C GLN A 347 -32.87 -7.65 4.54
N PRO A 348 -33.73 -6.91 5.26
CA PRO A 348 -34.69 -5.98 4.66
C PRO A 348 -34.01 -4.85 3.89
N GLY A 349 -34.63 -4.41 2.77
CA GLY A 349 -34.23 -3.23 1.99
C GLY A 349 -33.24 -3.51 0.88
N ASN A 350 -32.60 -2.43 0.40
CA ASN A 350 -31.61 -2.46 -0.68
C ASN A 350 -30.22 -2.70 -0.11
N ALA A 351 -29.34 -3.42 -0.83
CA ALA A 351 -27.96 -3.66 -0.40
C ALA A 351 -26.94 -3.33 -1.50
N PHE A 352 -25.97 -2.51 -1.12
CA PHE A 352 -24.72 -2.36 -1.88
C PHE A 352 -23.61 -3.13 -1.14
N ARG A 353 -22.89 -3.98 -1.85
CA ARG A 353 -21.76 -4.74 -1.32
C ARG A 353 -20.57 -4.62 -2.26
N MET A 354 -19.48 -4.06 -1.76
CA MET A 354 -18.19 -4.11 -2.44
C MET A 354 -17.28 -5.06 -1.66
N ILE A 355 -16.91 -6.18 -2.27
CA ILE A 355 -16.13 -7.25 -1.64
C ILE A 355 -14.83 -7.40 -2.41
N HIS A 356 -13.70 -7.10 -1.77
CA HIS A 356 -12.38 -7.18 -2.35
C HIS A 356 -11.67 -8.43 -1.81
N LEU A 357 -11.39 -9.38 -2.69
CA LEU A 357 -10.73 -10.66 -2.44
C LEU A 357 -9.31 -10.61 -3.00
N THR A 358 -8.43 -11.46 -2.47
CA THR A 358 -7.02 -11.54 -2.86
C THR A 358 -6.83 -11.92 -4.34
N GLY A 359 -7.72 -12.75 -4.87
CA GLY A 359 -7.77 -13.06 -6.31
C GLY A 359 -6.47 -13.69 -6.84
N MET A 360 -5.91 -13.05 -7.86
CA MET A 360 -4.65 -13.45 -8.51
C MET A 360 -3.42 -12.68 -7.99
N HIS A 361 -3.55 -11.98 -6.84
CA HIS A 361 -2.39 -11.31 -6.25
C HIS A 361 -1.36 -12.32 -5.72
N PRO A 362 -0.09 -12.28 -6.15
CA PRO A 362 0.96 -13.18 -5.63
C PRO A 362 1.23 -12.98 -4.11
N PRO A 363 1.60 -14.04 -3.37
CA PRO A 363 1.86 -15.40 -3.83
C PRO A 363 0.58 -16.21 -4.05
N TYR A 364 0.58 -17.10 -5.03
CA TYR A 364 -0.54 -18.01 -5.31
C TYR A 364 -0.58 -19.14 -4.28
N THR A 365 -1.60 -19.17 -3.46
CA THR A 365 -1.70 -20.11 -2.34
C THR A 365 -3.07 -20.81 -2.23
N MET A 366 -4.02 -20.47 -3.10
CA MET A 366 -5.34 -21.07 -3.10
C MET A 366 -5.49 -22.05 -4.28
N ASP A 367 -5.83 -23.30 -3.99
CA ASP A 367 -6.09 -24.30 -5.04
C ASP A 367 -7.49 -24.16 -5.68
N ALA A 368 -7.76 -25.00 -6.67
CA ALA A 368 -9.02 -24.99 -7.41
C ALA A 368 -10.26 -25.31 -6.53
N ASP A 369 -10.09 -25.89 -5.37
CA ASP A 369 -11.14 -26.18 -4.39
C ASP A 369 -11.22 -25.10 -3.29
N CYS A 370 -10.56 -23.96 -3.48
CA CYS A 370 -10.43 -22.86 -2.51
C CYS A 370 -9.78 -23.27 -1.19
N GLN A 371 -8.79 -24.16 -1.22
CA GLN A 371 -8.05 -24.57 -0.04
C GLN A 371 -6.64 -23.96 -0.04
N TYR A 372 -6.19 -23.49 1.13
CA TYR A 372 -4.85 -22.95 1.29
C TYR A 372 -3.77 -24.02 1.10
N GLN A 373 -2.75 -23.71 0.31
CA GLN A 373 -1.61 -24.56 -0.01
C GLN A 373 -0.30 -23.91 0.44
N GLU A 374 0.32 -24.44 1.50
CA GLU A 374 1.54 -23.88 2.10
C GLU A 374 2.71 -23.76 1.11
N ASN A 375 2.80 -24.67 0.15
CA ASN A 375 3.87 -24.66 -0.85
C ASN A 375 3.54 -23.86 -2.11
N GLY A 376 2.40 -23.18 -2.13
CA GLY A 376 1.89 -22.46 -3.28
C GLY A 376 1.27 -23.37 -4.35
N VAL A 377 0.60 -22.74 -5.31
CA VAL A 377 -0.01 -23.38 -6.48
C VAL A 377 0.43 -22.65 -7.76
N ASP A 378 0.13 -23.19 -8.92
CA ASP A 378 0.31 -22.45 -10.16
C ASP A 378 -0.82 -21.43 -10.43
N ALA A 379 -0.60 -20.50 -11.35
CA ALA A 379 -1.54 -19.44 -11.66
C ALA A 379 -2.90 -19.98 -12.17
N ALA A 380 -2.90 -21.06 -12.95
CA ALA A 380 -4.13 -21.65 -13.47
C ALA A 380 -4.97 -22.29 -12.36
N GLU A 381 -4.34 -22.87 -11.35
CA GLU A 381 -5.01 -23.43 -10.19
C GLU A 381 -5.60 -22.34 -9.30
N GLN A 382 -4.84 -21.27 -9.01
CA GLN A 382 -5.31 -20.08 -8.31
C GLN A 382 -6.53 -19.46 -9.03
N MET A 383 -6.45 -19.30 -10.35
CA MET A 383 -7.54 -18.74 -11.15
C MET A 383 -8.81 -19.60 -11.07
N ARG A 384 -8.70 -20.93 -11.09
CA ARG A 384 -9.86 -21.82 -10.89
C ARG A 384 -10.50 -21.63 -9.52
N GLY A 385 -9.70 -21.45 -8.46
CA GLY A 385 -10.17 -21.10 -7.13
C GLY A 385 -10.94 -19.77 -7.11
N CYS A 386 -10.40 -18.71 -7.73
CA CYS A 386 -11.06 -17.42 -7.86
C CYS A 386 -12.43 -17.54 -8.54
N MET A 387 -12.50 -18.27 -9.63
CA MET A 387 -13.78 -18.46 -10.35
C MET A 387 -14.76 -19.37 -9.58
N LYS A 388 -14.25 -20.31 -8.78
CA LYS A 388 -15.11 -21.11 -7.88
C LYS A 388 -15.78 -20.22 -6.84
N GLN A 389 -15.05 -19.32 -6.18
CA GLN A 389 -15.64 -18.38 -5.22
C GLN A 389 -16.78 -17.56 -5.83
N ALA A 390 -16.53 -16.98 -7.01
CA ALA A 390 -17.57 -16.23 -7.72
C ALA A 390 -18.78 -17.11 -8.03
N ARG A 391 -18.56 -18.32 -8.55
CA ARG A 391 -19.62 -19.28 -8.85
C ARG A 391 -20.45 -19.64 -7.63
N ASP A 392 -19.79 -19.94 -6.51
CA ASP A 392 -20.47 -20.41 -5.30
C ASP A 392 -21.28 -19.26 -4.66
N TYR A 393 -20.77 -18.03 -4.70
CA TYR A 393 -21.52 -16.85 -4.31
C TYR A 393 -22.75 -16.63 -5.19
N LEU A 394 -22.62 -16.75 -6.53
CA LEU A 394 -23.75 -16.63 -7.46
C LEU A 394 -24.78 -17.74 -7.26
N ALA A 395 -24.35 -18.96 -6.93
CA ALA A 395 -25.25 -20.07 -6.61
C ALA A 395 -26.11 -19.76 -5.37
N GLN A 396 -25.50 -19.21 -4.31
CA GLN A 396 -26.24 -18.78 -3.13
C GLN A 396 -27.26 -17.67 -3.43
N LEU A 397 -26.94 -16.73 -4.33
CA LEU A 397 -27.92 -15.72 -4.78
C LEU A 397 -29.11 -16.34 -5.52
N LYS A 398 -28.86 -17.37 -6.33
CA LYS A 398 -29.91 -18.12 -7.03
C LYS A 398 -30.80 -18.89 -6.04
N ASP A 399 -30.20 -19.56 -5.06
CA ASP A 399 -30.92 -20.31 -4.02
C ASP A 399 -31.80 -19.40 -3.15
N LEU A 400 -31.36 -18.17 -2.93
CA LEU A 400 -32.10 -17.14 -2.19
C LEU A 400 -33.12 -16.38 -3.05
N GLU A 401 -33.24 -16.69 -4.34
CA GLU A 401 -34.10 -15.96 -5.32
C GLU A 401 -33.74 -14.46 -5.39
N ARG A 402 -32.43 -14.13 -5.26
CA ARG A 402 -31.91 -12.74 -5.31
C ARG A 402 -31.06 -12.47 -6.55
N TYR A 403 -30.80 -13.47 -7.37
CA TYR A 403 -29.93 -13.38 -8.55
C TYR A 403 -30.57 -12.57 -9.69
N GLU A 404 -31.83 -12.82 -9.99
CA GLU A 404 -32.52 -12.26 -11.18
C GLU A 404 -32.46 -10.72 -11.17
N ASP A 405 -32.89 -10.11 -10.06
CA ASP A 405 -32.99 -8.66 -9.91
C ASP A 405 -31.73 -7.98 -9.43
N ALA A 406 -30.64 -8.73 -9.19
CA ALA A 406 -29.35 -8.16 -8.78
C ALA A 406 -28.59 -7.56 -9.96
N ALA A 407 -28.00 -6.39 -9.73
CA ALA A 407 -26.87 -5.89 -10.50
C ALA A 407 -25.60 -6.49 -9.93
N ILE A 408 -24.77 -7.12 -10.75
CA ILE A 408 -23.55 -7.82 -10.28
C ILE A 408 -22.38 -7.43 -11.18
N LEU A 409 -21.33 -6.88 -10.57
CA LEU A 409 -20.02 -6.71 -11.20
C LEU A 409 -19.06 -7.72 -10.59
N ILE A 410 -18.32 -8.45 -11.43
CA ILE A 410 -17.16 -9.24 -11.03
C ILE A 410 -15.99 -8.70 -11.85
N LEU A 411 -15.01 -8.12 -11.18
CA LEU A 411 -13.94 -7.41 -11.86
C LEU A 411 -12.63 -7.49 -11.03
N ALA A 412 -11.51 -7.17 -11.65
CA ALA A 412 -10.28 -6.93 -10.91
C ALA A 412 -10.11 -5.44 -10.59
N ASP A 413 -9.27 -5.09 -9.64
CA ASP A 413 -8.92 -3.71 -9.32
C ASP A 413 -7.95 -3.13 -10.36
N HIS A 414 -7.00 -3.94 -10.83
CA HIS A 414 -6.08 -3.68 -11.94
C HIS A 414 -5.67 -5.01 -12.60
N GLY A 415 -4.93 -4.96 -13.69
CA GLY A 415 -4.23 -6.12 -14.25
C GLY A 415 -2.86 -6.31 -13.60
N THR A 416 -2.10 -7.32 -14.04
CA THR A 416 -0.70 -7.48 -13.63
C THR A 416 0.16 -6.32 -14.16
N GLU A 417 1.39 -6.15 -13.63
CA GLU A 417 2.27 -4.98 -13.91
C GLU A 417 2.50 -4.68 -15.41
N THR A 418 2.27 -5.64 -16.29
CA THR A 418 2.44 -5.50 -17.75
C THR A 418 1.11 -5.58 -18.50
N VAL A 419 0.01 -5.79 -17.82
CA VAL A 419 -1.33 -5.96 -18.40
C VAL A 419 -2.28 -4.95 -17.77
N HIS A 420 -2.74 -4.02 -18.57
CA HIS A 420 -3.68 -2.94 -18.18
C HIS A 420 -5.14 -3.32 -18.40
N ARG A 421 -5.42 -4.58 -18.75
CA ARG A 421 -6.75 -5.12 -19.08
C ARG A 421 -7.28 -6.02 -17.95
N PRO A 422 -7.81 -5.45 -16.87
CA PRO A 422 -8.43 -6.22 -15.82
C PRO A 422 -9.69 -6.92 -16.32
N MET A 423 -10.02 -8.07 -15.74
CA MET A 423 -11.30 -8.73 -15.99
C MET A 423 -12.46 -7.82 -15.60
N LEU A 424 -13.48 -7.73 -16.45
CA LEU A 424 -14.72 -6.98 -16.16
C LEU A 424 -15.95 -7.71 -16.69
N LEU A 425 -16.75 -8.19 -15.77
CA LEU A 425 -18.02 -8.86 -16.00
C LEU A 425 -19.15 -8.03 -15.39
N LEU A 426 -20.24 -7.82 -16.11
CA LEU A 426 -21.42 -7.11 -15.61
C LEU A 426 -22.70 -7.88 -15.95
N LYS A 427 -23.54 -8.13 -14.93
CA LYS A 427 -24.93 -8.52 -15.06
C LYS A 427 -25.84 -7.39 -14.62
N ARG A 428 -26.74 -6.95 -15.48
CA ARG A 428 -27.77 -5.97 -15.12
C ARG A 428 -28.98 -6.66 -14.49
N PRO A 429 -29.80 -5.94 -13.68
CA PRO A 429 -31.05 -6.46 -13.17
C PRO A 429 -31.96 -6.99 -14.31
N GLY A 430 -32.52 -8.16 -14.13
CA GLY A 430 -33.39 -8.83 -15.11
C GLY A 430 -32.66 -9.41 -16.34
N ALA A 431 -31.35 -9.28 -16.43
CA ALA A 431 -30.59 -9.89 -17.53
C ALA A 431 -30.49 -11.41 -17.33
N SER A 432 -30.70 -12.15 -18.41
CA SER A 432 -30.64 -13.61 -18.46
C SER A 432 -30.11 -14.09 -19.82
N GLY A 433 -29.70 -15.35 -19.91
CA GLY A 433 -29.17 -15.98 -21.11
C GLY A 433 -27.66 -16.18 -21.04
N ALA A 434 -27.07 -16.83 -22.05
CA ALA A 434 -25.69 -17.18 -22.08
C ALA A 434 -24.78 -15.95 -21.93
N LEU A 435 -23.59 -16.14 -21.29
CA LEU A 435 -22.53 -15.14 -21.25
C LEU A 435 -22.29 -14.55 -22.65
N THR A 436 -22.33 -13.23 -22.74
CA THR A 436 -22.03 -12.51 -23.99
C THR A 436 -20.71 -11.76 -23.89
N VAL A 437 -20.04 -11.58 -25.02
CA VAL A 437 -18.77 -10.84 -25.07
C VAL A 437 -19.01 -9.48 -25.71
N SER A 438 -18.60 -8.41 -25.05
CA SER A 438 -18.58 -7.06 -25.58
C SER A 438 -17.16 -6.68 -26.00
N GLU A 439 -17.02 -6.16 -27.22
CA GLU A 439 -15.76 -5.61 -27.73
C GLU A 439 -15.66 -4.09 -27.52
N ALA A 440 -16.58 -3.50 -26.76
CA ALA A 440 -16.57 -2.08 -26.48
C ALA A 440 -15.28 -1.66 -25.77
N PRO A 441 -14.64 -0.57 -26.19
CA PRO A 441 -13.41 -0.08 -25.57
C PRO A 441 -13.72 0.68 -24.26
N VAL A 442 -14.28 -0.02 -23.28
CA VAL A 442 -14.64 0.56 -21.99
C VAL A 442 -13.40 0.83 -21.12
N SER A 443 -13.55 1.72 -20.16
CA SER A 443 -12.55 2.00 -19.13
C SER A 443 -13.20 2.02 -17.75
N TYR A 444 -12.44 1.81 -16.70
CA TYR A 444 -12.94 2.00 -15.32
C TYR A 444 -13.35 3.46 -15.03
N ALA A 445 -12.96 4.41 -15.87
CA ALA A 445 -13.50 5.78 -15.83
C ALA A 445 -15.01 5.84 -16.12
N ASP A 446 -15.61 4.78 -16.72
CA ASP A 446 -17.05 4.67 -17.01
C ASP A 446 -17.83 4.07 -15.83
N LEU A 447 -17.15 3.51 -14.82
CA LEU A 447 -17.79 2.84 -13.68
C LEU A 447 -18.65 3.80 -12.83
N PRO A 448 -18.25 5.05 -12.52
CA PRO A 448 -19.09 5.97 -11.75
C PRO A 448 -20.46 6.24 -12.40
N ALA A 449 -20.51 6.41 -13.73
CA ALA A 449 -21.75 6.55 -14.47
C ALA A 449 -22.57 5.25 -14.43
N THR A 450 -21.89 4.10 -14.51
CA THR A 450 -22.49 2.77 -14.41
C THR A 450 -23.13 2.54 -13.03
N TYR A 451 -22.42 2.83 -11.94
CA TYR A 451 -22.97 2.72 -10.59
C TYR A 451 -24.18 3.63 -10.40
N THR A 452 -24.10 4.88 -10.89
CA THR A 452 -25.22 5.82 -10.82
C THR A 452 -26.46 5.24 -11.51
N ALA A 453 -26.31 4.70 -12.72
CA ALA A 453 -27.43 4.11 -13.47
C ALA A 453 -28.01 2.89 -12.75
N LEU A 454 -27.17 2.02 -12.18
CA LEU A 454 -27.63 0.81 -11.47
C LEU A 454 -28.34 1.15 -10.15
N LEU A 455 -27.83 2.13 -9.38
CA LEU A 455 -28.42 2.54 -8.10
C LEU A 455 -29.76 3.27 -8.30
N THR A 456 -29.83 4.18 -9.27
CA THR A 456 -31.03 4.99 -9.52
C THR A 456 -32.08 4.27 -10.38
N GLY A 457 -31.67 3.29 -11.18
CA GLY A 457 -32.49 2.67 -12.20
C GLY A 457 -32.75 3.58 -13.41
N THR A 458 -32.01 4.68 -13.52
CA THR A 458 -32.11 5.63 -14.65
C THR A 458 -30.91 5.41 -15.57
N ASP A 459 -31.18 5.21 -16.87
CA ASP A 459 -30.10 4.99 -17.84
C ASP A 459 -29.17 6.22 -17.92
N ASN A 460 -27.90 5.96 -18.20
CA ASN A 460 -26.84 6.97 -18.30
C ASN A 460 -26.04 6.71 -19.57
N ASP A 461 -25.93 7.70 -20.44
CA ASP A 461 -25.26 7.59 -21.74
C ASP A 461 -23.77 7.19 -21.61
N GLU A 462 -23.16 7.46 -20.47
CA GLU A 462 -21.75 7.11 -20.16
C GLU A 462 -21.61 5.75 -19.45
N ALA A 463 -22.70 5.01 -19.22
CA ALA A 463 -22.62 3.69 -18.60
C ALA A 463 -21.97 2.67 -19.57
N LEU A 464 -21.30 1.66 -19.02
CA LEU A 464 -20.55 0.63 -19.76
C LEU A 464 -21.31 0.06 -20.96
N TRP A 465 -22.61 -0.21 -20.81
CA TRP A 465 -23.45 -0.82 -21.87
C TRP A 465 -23.83 0.13 -22.99
N ASN A 466 -23.59 1.44 -22.83
CA ASN A 466 -23.85 2.46 -23.85
C ASN A 466 -22.59 2.84 -24.63
N VAL A 467 -21.42 2.32 -24.25
CA VAL A 467 -20.17 2.51 -25.01
C VAL A 467 -20.25 1.73 -26.32
N PRO A 468 -20.13 2.40 -27.50
CA PRO A 468 -20.21 1.70 -28.79
C PRO A 468 -19.08 0.69 -28.97
N ALA A 469 -19.43 -0.53 -29.38
CA ALA A 469 -18.48 -1.64 -29.53
C ALA A 469 -17.58 -1.52 -30.77
N ASP A 470 -17.87 -0.61 -31.70
CA ASP A 470 -17.18 -0.45 -32.98
C ASP A 470 -16.52 0.93 -33.15
N THR A 471 -16.49 1.74 -32.11
CA THR A 471 -16.02 3.12 -32.17
C THR A 471 -14.81 3.29 -31.27
N PRO A 472 -13.59 3.52 -31.83
CA PRO A 472 -12.43 3.88 -31.05
C PRO A 472 -12.64 5.15 -30.24
N ARG A 473 -12.12 5.16 -28.99
CA ARG A 473 -12.11 6.36 -28.14
C ARG A 473 -10.81 6.44 -27.36
N THR A 474 -10.42 7.65 -26.97
CA THR A 474 -9.26 7.85 -26.12
C THR A 474 -9.54 7.33 -24.72
N ARG A 475 -8.65 6.49 -24.22
CA ARG A 475 -8.63 5.98 -22.84
C ARG A 475 -7.29 6.33 -22.21
N LEU A 476 -7.31 6.75 -20.96
CA LEU A 476 -6.11 7.07 -20.18
C LEU A 476 -5.78 5.94 -19.23
N TYR A 477 -4.51 5.69 -19.04
CA TYR A 477 -3.98 4.75 -18.07
C TYR A 477 -2.83 5.40 -17.30
N TYR A 478 -2.79 5.16 -15.98
CA TYR A 478 -1.81 5.75 -15.09
C TYR A 478 -1.02 4.64 -14.42
N HIS A 479 0.24 4.49 -14.83
CA HIS A 479 1.12 3.44 -14.32
C HIS A 479 2.04 3.97 -13.24
N GLU A 480 2.02 3.32 -12.05
CA GLU A 480 2.96 3.64 -10.98
C GLU A 480 4.33 3.02 -11.26
N ASN A 481 5.35 3.86 -11.33
CA ASN A 481 6.73 3.42 -11.29
C ASN A 481 7.39 3.94 -10.02
N SER A 482 7.25 3.19 -8.92
CA SER A 482 7.87 3.53 -7.65
C SER A 482 9.30 3.01 -7.60
N ARG A 483 10.27 3.91 -7.77
CA ARG A 483 11.69 3.59 -7.62
C ARG A 483 12.28 4.40 -6.49
N ASN A 484 13.11 3.76 -5.65
CA ASN A 484 13.81 4.38 -4.51
C ASN A 484 12.87 5.18 -3.59
N ASN A 485 11.67 4.67 -3.32
CA ASN A 485 10.64 5.33 -2.51
C ASN A 485 10.13 6.67 -3.07
N GLU A 486 10.43 6.99 -4.30
CA GLU A 486 9.77 8.06 -5.01
C GLU A 486 8.66 7.47 -5.88
N PHE A 487 7.49 7.95 -5.63
CA PHE A 487 6.29 7.64 -6.37
C PHE A 487 6.23 8.51 -7.61
N ASN A 488 6.17 7.88 -8.79
CA ASN A 488 5.90 8.55 -10.05
C ASN A 488 4.74 7.84 -10.75
N LEU A 489 3.73 8.58 -11.12
CA LEU A 489 2.59 8.10 -11.88
C LEU A 489 2.70 8.63 -13.31
N TYR A 490 2.90 7.74 -14.26
CA TYR A 490 3.05 8.07 -15.69
C TYR A 490 1.71 7.93 -16.39
N GLU A 491 1.31 8.98 -17.12
CA GLU A 491 0.08 8.98 -17.90
C GLU A 491 0.32 8.47 -19.32
N TYR A 492 -0.51 7.53 -19.73
CA TYR A 492 -0.56 6.95 -21.06
C TYR A 492 -1.94 7.16 -21.68
N GLU A 493 -2.00 7.19 -23.00
CA GLU A 493 -3.26 7.20 -23.75
C GLU A 493 -3.26 6.15 -24.86
N THR A 494 -4.44 5.67 -25.22
CA THR A 494 -4.64 4.83 -26.40
C THR A 494 -6.01 5.05 -27.03
N GLN A 495 -6.10 4.81 -28.35
CA GLN A 495 -7.35 4.72 -29.09
C GLN A 495 -7.55 3.33 -29.72
N VAL A 496 -6.63 2.42 -29.47
CA VAL A 496 -6.73 1.03 -29.94
C VAL A 496 -7.88 0.34 -29.22
N MET A 497 -8.70 -0.40 -29.96
CA MET A 497 -9.91 -1.06 -29.39
C MET A 497 -9.55 -2.13 -28.38
N ASP A 498 -8.56 -2.98 -28.72
CA ASP A 498 -8.01 -4.04 -27.88
C ASP A 498 -6.49 -3.80 -27.75
N PRO A 499 -6.05 -2.90 -26.83
CA PRO A 499 -4.67 -2.47 -26.79
C PRO A 499 -3.78 -3.50 -26.10
N ALA A 500 -2.61 -3.77 -26.67
CA ALA A 500 -1.48 -4.32 -25.95
C ALA A 500 -0.73 -3.20 -25.21
N TRP A 501 0.23 -3.54 -24.35
CA TRP A 501 1.00 -2.54 -23.62
C TRP A 501 1.74 -1.56 -24.56
N GLU A 502 2.27 -2.06 -25.65
CA GLU A 502 2.95 -1.28 -26.68
C GLU A 502 2.06 -0.30 -27.45
N ASP A 503 0.74 -0.47 -27.36
CA ASP A 503 -0.24 0.45 -27.96
C ASP A 503 -0.55 1.65 -27.05
N LEU A 504 -0.10 1.62 -25.79
CA LEU A 504 -0.21 2.73 -24.86
C LEU A 504 0.88 3.76 -25.19
N GLN A 505 0.47 4.96 -25.55
CA GLN A 505 1.38 6.05 -25.87
C GLN A 505 1.54 6.97 -24.67
N PRO A 506 2.79 7.24 -24.20
CA PRO A 506 3.00 8.17 -23.10
C PRO A 506 2.57 9.58 -23.53
N THR A 507 1.74 10.24 -22.72
CA THR A 507 1.31 11.62 -22.98
C THR A 507 2.40 12.63 -22.65
N GLY A 508 3.43 12.22 -21.91
CA GLY A 508 4.47 13.06 -21.36
C GLY A 508 4.12 13.67 -20.00
N GLN A 509 2.92 13.44 -19.49
CA GLN A 509 2.54 13.86 -18.15
C GLN A 509 3.05 12.87 -17.12
N VAL A 510 3.67 13.38 -16.05
CA VAL A 510 4.16 12.59 -14.91
C VAL A 510 3.75 13.29 -13.63
N TYR A 511 3.14 12.56 -12.74
CA TYR A 511 2.74 13.04 -11.43
C TYR A 511 3.70 12.45 -10.39
N HIS A 512 4.26 13.30 -9.52
CA HIS A 512 5.18 12.86 -8.47
C HIS A 512 4.61 13.20 -7.10
N GLY A 513 4.28 12.17 -6.35
CA GLY A 513 3.56 12.39 -5.10
C GLY A 513 2.31 13.23 -5.42
N ASP A 514 2.38 14.50 -5.31
CA ASP A 514 1.26 15.39 -5.38
C ASP A 514 1.40 16.48 -6.44
N THR A 515 2.45 16.41 -7.24
CA THR A 515 2.77 17.50 -8.14
C THR A 515 2.96 16.97 -9.54
N LEU A 516 2.23 17.54 -10.49
CA LEU A 516 2.53 17.34 -11.89
C LEU A 516 3.98 17.77 -12.14
N LEU A 517 4.83 16.82 -12.49
CA LEU A 517 6.18 17.14 -12.91
C LEU A 517 6.12 17.64 -14.34
N GLU A 518 6.38 18.92 -14.52
CA GLU A 518 6.71 19.43 -15.84
C GLU A 518 7.92 18.65 -16.35
N PRO A 519 7.80 17.93 -17.49
CA PRO A 519 8.92 17.18 -18.02
C PRO A 519 10.08 18.14 -18.23
N THR A 520 11.17 17.96 -17.49
CA THR A 520 12.36 18.80 -17.70
C THR A 520 12.84 18.56 -19.11
N PRO A 521 12.84 19.57 -19.99
CA PRO A 521 13.24 19.38 -21.38
C PRO A 521 14.66 18.80 -21.43
N TYR A 522 14.82 17.68 -22.14
CA TYR A 522 16.15 17.12 -22.35
C TYR A 522 17.00 18.10 -23.18
N VAL A 523 18.15 18.46 -22.64
CA VAL A 523 19.12 19.29 -23.35
C VAL A 523 19.94 18.40 -24.27
N TYR A 524 19.79 18.59 -25.58
CA TYR A 524 20.49 17.81 -26.59
C TYR A 524 22.02 17.79 -26.34
N GLY A 525 22.60 16.61 -26.36
CA GLY A 525 24.02 16.39 -26.09
C GLY A 525 24.37 16.15 -24.61
N THR A 526 23.40 16.20 -23.73
CA THR A 526 23.59 15.81 -22.32
C THR A 526 23.80 14.31 -22.22
N THR A 527 24.76 13.88 -21.38
CA THR A 527 24.95 12.47 -21.07
C THR A 527 24.02 12.07 -19.93
N LEU A 528 23.19 11.06 -20.17
CA LEU A 528 22.34 10.47 -19.15
C LEU A 528 23.07 9.28 -18.51
N TYR A 529 23.04 9.21 -17.20
CA TYR A 529 23.65 8.14 -16.43
C TYR A 529 22.59 7.25 -15.84
N PHE A 530 22.69 5.95 -16.11
CA PHE A 530 21.79 4.90 -15.64
C PHE A 530 22.26 4.23 -14.34
N ASP A 531 23.34 4.76 -13.74
CA ASP A 531 23.88 4.32 -12.46
C ASP A 531 23.32 5.18 -11.31
N LEU A 532 23.88 5.05 -10.11
CA LEU A 532 23.47 5.81 -8.92
C LEU A 532 23.49 7.34 -9.07
N ARG A 533 24.09 7.88 -10.13
CA ARG A 533 23.98 9.31 -10.48
C ARG A 533 22.57 9.68 -10.93
N ALA A 534 21.81 8.68 -11.38
CA ALA A 534 20.38 8.72 -11.67
C ALA A 534 19.92 9.85 -12.60
N THR A 535 20.82 10.40 -13.45
CA THR A 535 20.43 11.51 -14.35
C THR A 535 19.53 11.07 -15.50
N ALA A 536 19.48 9.74 -15.81
CA ALA A 536 18.52 9.18 -16.75
C ALA A 536 17.12 8.97 -16.16
N ARG A 537 17.00 8.95 -14.83
CA ARG A 537 15.77 8.59 -14.12
C ARG A 537 14.52 9.36 -14.54
N PRO A 538 14.53 10.67 -14.72
CA PRO A 538 13.36 11.43 -15.16
C PRO A 538 12.85 11.04 -16.56
N TYR A 539 13.63 10.26 -17.30
CA TYR A 539 13.34 9.87 -18.68
C TYR A 539 13.03 8.37 -18.83
N LEU A 540 13.13 7.59 -17.74
CA LEU A 540 12.80 6.17 -17.75
C LEU A 540 11.30 5.99 -17.54
N VAL A 541 10.61 5.38 -18.50
CA VAL A 541 9.15 5.22 -18.47
C VAL A 541 8.76 3.84 -17.95
N SER A 542 9.25 2.79 -18.55
CA SER A 542 8.90 1.43 -18.18
C SER A 542 10.03 0.43 -18.44
N GLY A 543 9.93 -0.78 -17.90
CA GLY A 543 10.81 -1.90 -18.19
C GLY A 543 12.23 -1.77 -17.63
N PHE A 544 12.45 -0.98 -16.59
CA PHE A 544 13.74 -0.85 -15.92
C PHE A 544 13.66 -1.22 -14.44
N SER A 545 14.73 -1.85 -13.93
CA SER A 545 14.93 -2.06 -12.50
C SER A 545 15.38 -0.77 -11.81
N SER A 546 15.41 -0.74 -10.47
CA SER A 546 16.12 0.30 -9.73
C SER A 546 17.60 0.36 -10.14
N ALA A 547 18.15 1.57 -10.19
CA ALA A 547 19.58 1.76 -10.49
C ALA A 547 20.45 1.13 -9.39
N ASP A 548 21.42 0.31 -9.78
CA ASP A 548 22.49 -0.15 -8.93
C ASP A 548 23.73 0.76 -9.01
N PHE A 549 24.83 0.35 -8.38
CA PHE A 549 26.05 1.15 -8.35
C PHE A 549 26.64 1.41 -9.74
N TYR A 550 26.38 0.54 -10.71
CA TYR A 550 27.00 0.57 -12.04
C TYR A 550 26.00 0.82 -13.16
N SER A 551 24.74 0.45 -12.99
CA SER A 551 23.76 0.42 -14.09
C SER A 551 22.31 0.39 -13.62
N THR A 552 21.42 0.54 -14.56
CA THR A 552 19.99 0.24 -14.45
C THR A 552 19.69 -0.86 -15.46
N TRP A 553 19.19 -1.99 -15.00
CA TRP A 553 18.87 -3.15 -15.84
C TRP A 553 17.46 -3.01 -16.42
N THR A 554 17.26 -3.56 -17.60
CA THR A 554 15.90 -3.78 -18.09
C THR A 554 15.27 -4.92 -17.28
N SER A 555 14.06 -4.71 -16.78
CA SER A 555 13.30 -5.72 -16.02
C SER A 555 12.56 -6.72 -16.91
N GLY A 556 12.57 -6.49 -18.23
CA GLY A 556 11.94 -7.32 -19.25
C GLY A 556 12.68 -7.31 -20.56
N GLN A 557 12.02 -7.72 -21.64
CA GLN A 557 12.60 -7.74 -22.99
C GLN A 557 12.78 -6.34 -23.59
N THR A 558 12.01 -5.36 -23.10
CA THR A 558 12.03 -3.97 -23.59
C THR A 558 12.08 -3.00 -22.40
N GLY A 559 12.76 -1.88 -22.59
CA GLY A 559 12.74 -0.74 -21.68
C GLY A 559 12.48 0.53 -22.48
N GLU A 560 11.60 1.37 -21.99
CA GLU A 560 11.18 2.59 -22.65
C GLU A 560 11.83 3.82 -22.01
N ILE A 561 12.38 4.70 -22.85
CA ILE A 561 12.98 5.97 -22.45
C ILE A 561 12.33 7.07 -23.28
N THR A 562 11.69 8.02 -22.62
CA THR A 562 11.12 9.20 -23.27
C THR A 562 11.97 10.43 -22.99
N LEU A 563 12.46 11.07 -24.06
CA LEU A 563 13.24 12.32 -23.99
C LEU A 563 12.40 13.46 -24.52
N PRO A 564 11.82 14.32 -23.66
CA PRO A 564 11.09 15.50 -24.10
C PRO A 564 12.09 16.50 -24.69
N LEU A 565 12.12 16.62 -26.02
CA LEU A 565 13.00 17.55 -26.72
C LEU A 565 12.32 18.90 -26.85
N ALA A 566 12.88 19.95 -26.25
CA ALA A 566 12.40 21.31 -26.41
C ALA A 566 12.48 21.81 -27.87
N LYS A 567 13.40 21.25 -28.66
CA LYS A 567 13.57 21.52 -30.08
C LYS A 567 14.17 20.25 -30.75
N LEU A 568 13.56 19.80 -31.82
CA LEU A 568 14.17 18.75 -32.65
C LEU A 568 15.49 19.29 -33.26
N PRO A 569 16.57 18.49 -33.23
CA PRO A 569 17.81 18.88 -33.86
C PRO A 569 17.61 19.01 -35.37
N GLU A 570 18.31 19.98 -35.99
CA GLU A 570 18.36 20.09 -37.46
C GLU A 570 19.15 18.89 -38.02
N GLY A 571 18.47 18.04 -38.78
CA GLY A 571 19.04 16.85 -39.40
C GLY A 571 18.06 15.69 -39.47
N ASP A 572 18.38 14.73 -40.33
CA ASP A 572 17.54 13.54 -40.61
C ASP A 572 17.96 12.29 -39.82
N ARG A 573 18.84 12.46 -38.81
CA ARG A 573 19.31 11.36 -37.98
C ARG A 573 19.46 11.73 -36.52
N LEU A 574 18.86 10.95 -35.65
CA LEU A 574 19.16 10.92 -34.21
C LEU A 574 20.17 9.77 -33.96
N THR A 575 21.32 10.09 -33.37
CA THR A 575 22.29 9.07 -32.96
C THR A 575 22.26 8.92 -31.45
N VAL A 576 21.84 7.76 -30.99
CA VAL A 576 21.88 7.38 -29.57
C VAL A 576 23.10 6.46 -29.38
N LYS A 577 24.02 6.85 -28.49
CA LYS A 577 25.14 6.00 -28.08
C LYS A 577 24.83 5.40 -26.73
N LEU A 578 24.72 4.08 -26.68
CA LEU A 578 24.55 3.32 -25.45
C LEU A 578 25.90 2.70 -25.08
N HIS A 579 26.32 2.88 -23.84
CA HIS A 579 27.44 2.18 -23.25
C HIS A 579 26.89 1.17 -22.23
N PHE A 580 27.09 -0.11 -22.53
CA PHE A 580 26.69 -1.23 -21.68
C PHE A 580 27.83 -1.62 -20.74
#